data_f96aa3092ceb5aae1975c8adeaa3eb66
#
_entry.id   f96aa3092ceb5aae1975c8adeaa3eb66
#
_cell.length_a   1.000
_cell.length_b   1.000
_cell.length_c   1.000
_cell.angle_alpha   90.00
_cell.angle_beta   90.00
_cell.angle_gamma   90.00
#
_symmetry.space_group_name_H-M   'P 1'
#
loop_
_entity.id
_entity.type
_entity.pdbx_description
1 polymer ?
#
loop_
_entity_poly.entity_id
_entity_poly.type
_entity_poly.pdbx_seq_one_letter_code
_entity_poly.pdbx_strand_id
1 'polypeptide(L)'
;MSFGSVIREKRTELGIALTDMAERLEISAAYWSRIERDLESPPRDHLIERAAAILGIRMDDLFVEAQRLPPDMRTDMAKVVRAYRRLRSIHER
;
A
#
# COMPACT_ATOMS: atom_id res chain seq x y z
N MET A 1 4.24 -8.50 -8.36
CA MET A 1 4.89 -8.18 -7.08
C MET A 1 3.82 -8.13 -5.99
N SER A 2 4.17 -8.54 -4.79
CA SER A 2 3.25 -8.49 -3.66
C SER A 2 3.43 -7.20 -2.88
N PHE A 3 2.47 -6.87 -2.03
CA PHE A 3 2.58 -5.75 -1.11
C PHE A 3 3.85 -5.85 -0.27
N GLY A 4 4.07 -7.03 0.33
CA GLY A 4 5.24 -7.25 1.19
C GLY A 4 6.56 -7.07 0.45
N SER A 5 6.68 -7.60 -0.76
CA SER A 5 7.92 -7.48 -1.54
C SER A 5 8.19 -6.04 -1.97
N VAL A 6 7.16 -5.29 -2.30
CA VAL A 6 7.30 -3.88 -2.70
C VAL A 6 7.85 -3.04 -1.54
N ILE A 7 7.26 -3.17 -0.35
CA ILE A 7 7.72 -2.40 0.81
C ILE A 7 9.11 -2.83 1.27
N ARG A 8 9.41 -4.13 1.24
CA ARG A 8 10.72 -4.66 1.62
C ARG A 8 11.81 -4.16 0.68
N GLU A 9 11.56 -4.24 -0.62
CA GLU A 9 12.52 -3.79 -1.63
C GLU A 9 12.82 -2.30 -1.45
N LYS A 10 11.80 -1.48 -1.28
CA LYS A 10 11.99 -0.04 -1.11
C LYS A 10 12.70 0.28 0.20
N ARG A 11 12.34 -0.42 1.28
CA ARG A 11 12.99 -0.23 2.58
C ARG A 11 14.48 -0.54 2.50
N THR A 12 14.84 -1.67 1.90
CA THR A 12 16.26 -2.06 1.76
C THR A 12 17.01 -1.11 0.83
N GLU A 13 16.37 -0.67 -0.24
CA GLU A 13 16.95 0.32 -1.16
C GLU A 13 17.29 1.62 -0.44
N LEU A 14 16.44 2.05 0.50
CA LEU A 14 16.65 3.26 1.29
C LEU A 14 17.60 3.04 2.48
N GLY A 15 18.03 1.80 2.71
CA GLY A 15 18.94 1.49 3.81
C GLY A 15 18.28 1.56 5.19
N ILE A 16 16.97 1.43 5.27
CA ILE A 16 16.24 1.47 6.54
C ILE A 16 16.18 0.07 7.14
N ALA A 17 16.67 -0.08 8.39
CA ALA A 17 16.59 -1.37 9.08
C ALA A 17 15.13 -1.73 9.40
N LEU A 18 14.82 -3.02 9.40
CA LEU A 18 13.48 -3.51 9.69
C LEU A 18 12.96 -3.00 11.04
N THR A 19 13.81 -3.04 12.07
CA THR A 19 13.45 -2.56 13.40
C THR A 19 13.16 -1.06 13.43
N ASP A 20 13.95 -0.28 12.70
CA ASP A 20 13.76 1.16 12.59
C ASP A 20 12.45 1.50 11.91
N MET A 21 12.14 0.79 10.83
CA MET A 21 10.86 0.96 10.12
C MET A 21 9.66 0.66 11.03
N ALA A 22 9.72 -0.46 11.76
CA ALA A 22 8.66 -0.85 12.68
C ALA A 22 8.47 0.19 13.79
N GLU A 23 9.57 0.71 14.32
CA GLU A 23 9.53 1.74 15.34
C GLU A 23 8.85 3.02 14.84
N ARG A 24 9.20 3.45 13.63
CA ARG A 24 8.56 4.62 13.00
C ARG A 24 7.07 4.42 12.77
N LEU A 25 6.66 3.19 12.52
CA LEU A 25 5.25 2.83 12.32
C LEU A 25 4.53 2.54 13.64
N GLU A 26 5.26 2.52 14.76
CA GLU A 26 4.73 2.21 16.09
C GLU A 26 4.10 0.82 16.17
N ILE A 27 4.74 -0.15 15.52
CA ILE A 27 4.34 -1.56 15.54
C ILE A 27 5.54 -2.42 15.90
N SER A 28 5.29 -3.71 16.18
CA SER A 28 6.39 -4.62 16.49
C SER A 28 7.17 -5.00 15.24
N ALA A 29 8.47 -5.22 15.40
CA ALA A 29 9.33 -5.69 14.31
C ALA A 29 8.86 -7.04 13.78
N ALA A 30 8.37 -7.91 14.66
CA ALA A 30 7.86 -9.22 14.27
C ALA A 30 6.63 -9.09 13.34
N TYR A 31 5.70 -8.20 13.68
CA TYR A 31 4.52 -7.95 12.86
C TYR A 31 4.92 -7.39 11.50
N TRP A 32 5.79 -6.37 11.47
CA TRP A 32 6.25 -5.78 10.21
C TRP A 32 6.98 -6.82 9.35
N SER A 33 7.82 -7.66 9.97
CA SER A 33 8.52 -8.73 9.26
C SER A 33 7.54 -9.69 8.58
N ARG A 34 6.45 -10.05 9.26
CA ARG A 34 5.43 -10.93 8.68
C ARG A 34 4.71 -10.27 7.50
N ILE A 35 4.46 -8.97 7.58
CA ILE A 35 3.86 -8.23 6.46
C ILE A 35 4.80 -8.26 5.25
N GLU A 36 6.09 -7.99 5.46
CA GLU A 36 7.07 -7.98 4.38
C GLU A 36 7.25 -9.35 3.72
N ARG A 37 7.01 -10.42 4.47
CA ARG A 37 7.10 -11.79 3.94
C ARG A 37 5.77 -12.34 3.44
N ASP A 38 4.74 -11.51 3.39
CA ASP A 38 3.39 -11.88 2.98
C ASP A 38 2.77 -12.99 3.83
N LEU A 39 3.18 -13.07 5.11
CA LEU A 39 2.60 -13.98 6.09
C LEU A 39 1.43 -13.34 6.85
N GLU A 40 1.24 -12.05 6.65
CA GLU A 40 0.12 -11.27 7.15
C GLU A 40 -0.48 -10.49 6.00
N SER A 41 -1.77 -10.22 6.07
CA SER A 41 -2.43 -9.33 5.11
C SER A 41 -1.85 -7.92 5.21
N PRO A 42 -1.97 -7.10 4.16
CA PRO A 42 -1.61 -5.68 4.28
C PRO A 42 -2.32 -5.05 5.48
N PRO A 43 -1.63 -4.14 6.21
CA PRO A 43 -2.18 -3.57 7.43
C PRO A 43 -3.32 -2.58 7.14
N ARG A 44 -3.90 -2.03 8.20
CA ARG A 44 -4.98 -1.04 8.07
C ARG A 44 -4.50 0.21 7.34
N ASP A 45 -5.45 0.95 6.81
CA ASP A 45 -5.20 2.06 5.88
C ASP A 45 -4.18 3.08 6.39
N HIS A 46 -4.28 3.53 7.63
CA HIS A 46 -3.38 4.58 8.11
C HIS A 46 -1.92 4.10 8.20
N LEU A 47 -1.70 2.80 8.42
CA LEU A 47 -0.35 2.24 8.40
C LEU A 47 0.20 2.19 6.98
N ILE A 48 -0.65 1.87 5.99
CA ILE A 48 -0.25 1.94 4.58
C ILE A 48 0.13 3.36 4.21
N GLU A 49 -0.67 4.35 4.62
CA GLU A 49 -0.39 5.76 4.36
C GLU A 49 0.95 6.19 4.96
N ARG A 50 1.21 5.81 6.22
CA ARG A 50 2.46 6.14 6.90
C ARG A 50 3.66 5.44 6.25
N ALA A 51 3.50 4.18 5.90
CA ALA A 51 4.56 3.43 5.22
C ALA A 51 4.89 4.07 3.87
N ALA A 52 3.88 4.45 3.11
CA ALA A 52 4.07 5.13 1.82
C ALA A 52 4.87 6.43 2.01
N ALA A 53 4.53 7.24 3.02
CA ALA A 53 5.23 8.49 3.32
C ALA A 53 6.70 8.25 3.68
N ILE A 54 6.95 7.27 4.56
CA ILE A 54 8.32 6.95 4.99
C ILE A 54 9.17 6.44 3.82
N LEU A 55 8.59 5.58 2.98
CA LEU A 55 9.29 4.93 1.89
C LEU A 55 9.34 5.77 0.60
N GLY A 56 8.62 6.89 0.56
CA GLY A 56 8.56 7.71 -0.64
C GLY A 56 7.83 7.04 -1.80
N ILE A 57 6.90 6.16 -1.48
CA ILE A 57 6.03 5.51 -2.47
C ILE A 57 4.75 6.33 -2.58
N ARG A 58 4.24 6.48 -3.80
CA ARG A 58 2.94 7.15 -3.96
C ARG A 58 1.88 6.34 -3.22
N MET A 59 1.06 7.03 -2.46
CA MET A 59 0.01 6.38 -1.65
C MET A 59 -0.90 5.51 -2.51
N ASP A 60 -1.34 6.03 -3.67
CA ASP A 60 -2.21 5.29 -4.57
C ASP A 60 -1.57 3.98 -5.03
N ASP A 61 -0.28 4.01 -5.37
CA ASP A 61 0.45 2.82 -5.83
C ASP A 61 0.52 1.77 -4.73
N LEU A 62 0.73 2.19 -3.49
CA LEU A 62 0.81 1.24 -2.38
C LEU A 62 -0.56 0.63 -2.04
N PHE A 63 -1.64 1.42 -2.12
CA PHE A 63 -2.99 0.89 -1.95
C PHE A 63 -3.35 -0.10 -3.05
N VAL A 64 -2.94 0.14 -4.29
CA VAL A 64 -3.14 -0.82 -5.39
C VAL A 64 -2.44 -2.14 -5.09
N GLU A 65 -1.20 -2.09 -4.59
CA GLU A 65 -0.48 -3.32 -4.21
C GLU A 65 -1.18 -4.06 -3.06
N ALA A 66 -1.86 -3.33 -2.17
CA ALA A 66 -2.68 -3.92 -1.12
C ALA A 66 -4.03 -4.43 -1.63
N GLN A 67 -4.33 -4.23 -2.90
CA GLN A 67 -5.61 -4.56 -3.54
C GLN A 67 -6.77 -3.83 -2.88
N ARG A 68 -6.57 -2.56 -2.56
CA ARG A 68 -7.57 -1.69 -1.95
C ARG A 68 -7.63 -0.37 -2.68
N LEU A 69 -8.83 0.20 -2.76
CA LEU A 69 -8.96 1.59 -3.17
C LEU A 69 -8.49 2.50 -2.03
N PRO A 70 -7.82 3.62 -2.33
CA PRO A 70 -7.52 4.62 -1.30
C PRO A 70 -8.79 5.08 -0.57
N PRO A 71 -8.69 5.49 0.70
CA PRO A 71 -9.87 5.84 1.50
C PRO A 71 -10.76 6.91 0.87
N ASP A 72 -10.16 7.92 0.25
CA ASP A 72 -10.91 9.00 -0.41
C ASP A 72 -11.75 8.49 -1.59
N MET A 73 -11.30 7.44 -2.27
CA MET A 73 -12.04 6.85 -3.38
C MET A 73 -13.17 5.94 -2.91
N ARG A 74 -13.13 5.47 -1.67
CA ARG A 74 -14.19 4.62 -1.11
C ARG A 74 -15.42 5.40 -0.67
N THR A 75 -15.29 6.70 -0.46
CA THR A 75 -16.41 7.54 -0.02
C THR A 75 -17.50 7.67 -1.07
N ASP A 76 -17.14 7.50 -2.34
CA ASP A 76 -18.11 7.55 -3.44
C ASP A 76 -17.81 6.43 -4.45
N MET A 77 -18.09 5.21 -4.04
CA MET A 77 -17.81 4.02 -4.85
C MET A 77 -18.58 4.01 -6.18
N ALA A 78 -19.82 4.50 -6.16
CA ALA A 78 -20.63 4.53 -7.39
C ALA A 78 -19.99 5.42 -8.45
N LYS A 79 -19.48 6.58 -8.03
CA LYS A 79 -18.80 7.52 -8.93
C LYS A 79 -17.52 6.92 -9.51
N VAL A 80 -16.74 6.25 -8.66
CA VAL A 80 -15.49 5.59 -9.07
C VAL A 80 -15.78 4.48 -10.08
N VAL A 81 -16.78 3.65 -9.82
CA VAL A 81 -17.15 2.56 -10.72
C VAL A 81 -17.60 3.10 -12.06
N ARG A 82 -18.44 4.15 -12.07
CA ARG A 82 -18.90 4.75 -13.32
C ARG A 82 -17.74 5.35 -14.12
N ALA A 83 -16.81 6.02 -13.45
CA ALA A 83 -15.64 6.61 -14.10
C ALA A 83 -14.76 5.52 -14.75
N TYR A 84 -14.51 4.43 -14.02
CA TYR A 84 -13.74 3.30 -14.53
C TYR A 84 -14.40 2.68 -15.77
N ARG A 85 -15.69 2.44 -15.70
CA ARG A 85 -16.42 1.81 -16.82
C ARG A 85 -16.48 2.71 -18.04
N ARG A 86 -16.57 4.03 -17.83
CA ARG A 86 -16.54 4.99 -18.94
C ARG A 86 -15.20 4.95 -19.67
N LEU A 87 -14.08 4.96 -18.91
CA LEU A 87 -12.75 4.89 -19.48
C LEU A 87 -12.52 3.58 -20.22
N ARG A 88 -12.96 2.48 -19.63
CA ARG A 88 -12.86 1.16 -20.25
C ARG A 88 -13.64 1.10 -21.56
N SER A 89 -14.84 1.64 -21.59
CA SER A 89 -15.68 1.68 -22.80
C SER A 89 -15.00 2.46 -23.93
N ILE A 90 -14.31 3.55 -23.61
CA ILE A 90 -13.56 4.34 -24.60
C ILE A 90 -12.41 3.52 -25.17
N HIS A 91 -11.70 2.76 -24.34
CA HIS A 91 -10.57 1.95 -24.78
C HIS A 91 -10.96 0.71 -25.58
N GLU A 92 -12.18 0.22 -25.43
CA GLU A 92 -12.66 -0.96 -26.13
C GLU A 92 -13.23 -0.66 -27.53
N ARG A 93 -13.29 0.58 -27.94
CA ARG A 93 -13.81 0.99 -29.25
C ARG A 93 -12.77 0.88 -30.36
#